data_0496229c674460266b8e59299ab7d44f
#
_entry.id   0496229c674460266b8e59299ab7d44f
#
_cell.length_a   1.000
_cell.length_b   1.000
_cell.length_c   1.000
_cell.angle_alpha   90.00
_cell.angle_beta   90.00
_cell.angle_gamma   90.00
#
_symmetry.space_group_name_H-M   'P 1'
#
loop_
_entity.id
_entity.type
_entity.pdbx_description
1 polymer ?
#
loop_
_entity_poly.entity_id
_entity_poly.type
_entity_poly.pdbx_seq_one_letter_code
_entity_poly.pdbx_strand_id
1 'polypeptide(L)'
;MAAAWAVVPEPPAPRLSAAECEVWARELSFAQSVADHDAAAFAAHLHPGAVFGAKSPQPQRGRDEIARSWAGIVEGKRMKLSWYPAMVAIGGEGDIAYSSGPALYESLAPGAKQRYSIGGFQSMWHKDADGVWRVLFDDGVQPQPATDAQVEAFKKGRLATCPKG
;
A
#
# COMPACT_ATOMS: atom_id res chain seq x y z
N MET A 1 41.97 -5.08 16.88
CA MET A 1 41.54 -3.87 16.17
C MET A 1 40.07 -4.08 15.77
N ALA A 2 39.14 -3.38 16.42
CA ALA A 2 37.74 -3.42 16.09
C ALA A 2 37.48 -2.48 14.90
N ALA A 3 37.02 -3.04 13.78
CA ALA A 3 36.59 -2.22 12.64
C ALA A 3 35.32 -1.47 13.04
N ALA A 4 35.39 -0.15 13.13
CA ALA A 4 34.24 0.70 13.29
C ALA A 4 33.41 0.62 11.97
N TRP A 5 32.25 0.02 12.03
CA TRP A 5 31.31 0.06 10.94
C TRP A 5 30.82 1.50 10.79
N ALA A 6 31.18 2.12 9.68
CA ALA A 6 30.66 3.44 9.36
C ALA A 6 29.14 3.35 9.26
N VAL A 7 28.44 4.11 10.11
CA VAL A 7 26.99 4.28 10.00
C VAL A 7 26.76 4.99 8.67
N VAL A 8 26.23 4.26 7.69
CA VAL A 8 25.78 4.87 6.42
C VAL A 8 24.60 5.76 6.79
N PRO A 9 24.64 7.07 6.52
CA PRO A 9 23.52 7.94 6.82
C PRO A 9 22.29 7.46 6.02
N GLU A 10 21.15 7.39 6.71
CA GLU A 10 19.88 7.07 6.09
C GLU A 10 19.63 8.06 4.94
N PRO A 11 19.24 7.58 3.73
CA PRO A 11 18.99 8.48 2.62
C PRO A 11 17.89 9.48 3.01
N PRO A 12 18.01 10.75 2.60
CA PRO A 12 16.99 11.74 2.90
C PRO A 12 15.63 11.29 2.38
N ALA A 13 14.57 11.56 3.14
CA ALA A 13 13.19 11.25 2.72
C ALA A 13 12.92 11.85 1.32
N PRO A 14 12.21 11.13 0.44
CA PRO A 14 11.91 11.63 -0.90
C PRO A 14 11.13 12.95 -0.82
N ARG A 15 11.53 13.91 -1.63
CA ARG A 15 10.81 15.17 -1.76
C ARG A 15 9.86 15.06 -2.94
N LEU A 16 8.57 15.07 -2.66
CA LEU A 16 7.53 14.87 -3.66
C LEU A 16 6.97 16.19 -4.15
N SER A 17 6.64 16.24 -5.45
CA SER A 17 5.91 17.34 -6.06
C SER A 17 4.47 17.42 -5.55
N ALA A 18 3.78 18.54 -5.82
CA ALA A 18 2.37 18.69 -5.45
C ALA A 18 1.48 17.61 -6.10
N ALA A 19 1.74 17.24 -7.34
CA ALA A 19 0.99 16.20 -8.04
C ALA A 19 1.25 14.80 -7.45
N GLU A 20 2.49 14.48 -7.08
CA GLU A 20 2.82 13.24 -6.39
C GLU A 20 2.18 13.17 -5.00
N CYS A 21 2.02 14.32 -4.34
CA CYS A 21 1.32 14.40 -3.07
C CYS A 21 -0.19 14.11 -3.19
N GLU A 22 -0.81 14.38 -4.34
CA GLU A 22 -2.19 13.93 -4.60
C GLU A 22 -2.28 12.40 -4.57
N VAL A 23 -1.35 11.71 -5.23
CA VAL A 23 -1.29 10.25 -5.23
C VAL A 23 -0.96 9.71 -3.84
N TRP A 24 -0.05 10.34 -3.12
CA TRP A 24 0.24 10.00 -1.72
C TRP A 24 -1.03 10.03 -0.85
N ALA A 25 -1.80 11.09 -0.97
CA ALA A 25 -3.06 11.24 -0.23
C ALA A 25 -4.09 10.17 -0.65
N ARG A 26 -4.16 9.85 -1.94
CA ARG A 26 -5.04 8.78 -2.45
C ARG A 26 -4.63 7.41 -1.90
N GLU A 27 -3.32 7.11 -1.82
CA GLU A 27 -2.83 5.86 -1.25
C GLU A 27 -3.18 5.74 0.24
N LEU A 28 -3.00 6.82 1.01
CA LEU A 28 -3.42 6.86 2.42
C LEU A 28 -4.94 6.67 2.56
N SER A 29 -5.74 7.29 1.71
CA SER A 29 -7.20 7.15 1.69
C SER A 29 -7.63 5.72 1.31
N PHE A 30 -6.91 5.10 0.38
CA PHE A 30 -7.15 3.72 -0.01
C PHE A 30 -6.89 2.75 1.15
N ALA A 31 -5.75 2.89 1.83
CA ALA A 31 -5.44 2.14 3.04
C ALA A 31 -6.48 2.39 4.16
N GLN A 32 -6.94 3.63 4.31
CA GLN A 32 -7.93 4.01 5.31
C GLN A 32 -9.29 3.34 5.05
N SER A 33 -9.70 3.18 3.79
CA SER A 33 -10.96 2.50 3.46
C SER A 33 -11.01 1.06 3.99
N VAL A 34 -9.87 0.36 3.97
CA VAL A 34 -9.74 -0.98 4.54
C VAL A 34 -9.75 -0.92 6.08
N ALA A 35 -9.04 0.04 6.67
CA ALA A 35 -9.02 0.23 8.12
C ALA A 35 -10.40 0.57 8.70
N ASP A 36 -11.20 1.30 7.93
CA ASP A 36 -12.58 1.67 8.30
C ASP A 36 -13.63 0.61 7.95
N HIS A 37 -13.21 -0.49 7.32
CA HIS A 37 -14.10 -1.55 6.84
C HIS A 37 -15.16 -1.06 5.84
N ASP A 38 -14.80 -0.03 5.05
CA ASP A 38 -15.70 0.60 4.08
C ASP A 38 -15.50 0.01 2.68
N ALA A 39 -16.31 -0.99 2.35
CA ALA A 39 -16.26 -1.68 1.07
C ALA A 39 -16.59 -0.75 -0.12
N ALA A 40 -17.47 0.23 0.06
CA ALA A 40 -17.82 1.17 -1.00
C ALA A 40 -16.67 2.14 -1.27
N ALA A 41 -16.05 2.68 -0.24
CA ALA A 41 -14.86 3.51 -0.38
C ALA A 41 -13.68 2.74 -0.98
N PHE A 42 -13.46 1.49 -0.57
CA PHE A 42 -12.45 0.61 -1.18
C PHE A 42 -12.68 0.49 -2.69
N ALA A 43 -13.88 0.11 -3.11
CA ALA A 43 -14.22 -0.04 -4.53
C ALA A 43 -14.07 1.27 -5.31
N ALA A 44 -14.38 2.42 -4.71
CA ALA A 44 -14.25 3.73 -5.35
C ALA A 44 -12.80 4.14 -5.65
N HIS A 45 -11.81 3.55 -4.97
CA HIS A 45 -10.40 3.75 -5.29
C HIS A 45 -9.93 2.96 -6.52
N LEU A 46 -10.70 1.96 -6.98
CA LEU A 46 -10.32 1.09 -8.08
C LEU A 46 -10.77 1.67 -9.43
N HIS A 47 -9.88 1.65 -10.41
CA HIS A 47 -10.27 1.88 -11.80
C HIS A 47 -11.25 0.77 -12.24
N PRO A 48 -12.27 1.06 -13.09
CA PRO A 48 -13.19 0.03 -13.57
C PRO A 48 -12.51 -1.18 -14.21
N GLY A 49 -11.40 -0.95 -14.93
CA GLY A 49 -10.57 -1.97 -15.57
C GLY A 49 -9.32 -2.36 -14.77
N ALA A 50 -9.32 -2.20 -13.44
CA ALA A 50 -8.16 -2.54 -12.60
C ALA A 50 -7.79 -4.03 -12.70
N VAL A 51 -6.50 -4.31 -12.53
CA VAL A 51 -5.94 -5.67 -12.50
C VAL A 51 -5.09 -5.82 -11.25
N PHE A 52 -5.46 -6.76 -10.37
CA PHE A 52 -4.68 -7.10 -9.19
C PHE A 52 -3.99 -8.44 -9.38
N GLY A 53 -2.76 -8.54 -8.90
CA GLY A 53 -1.98 -9.75 -9.02
C GLY A 53 -1.57 -10.06 -10.47
N ALA A 54 -1.11 -9.08 -11.22
CA ALA A 54 -0.70 -9.26 -12.63
C ALA A 54 0.41 -10.30 -12.80
N LYS A 55 1.20 -10.54 -11.76
CA LYS A 55 2.24 -11.59 -11.73
C LYS A 55 1.68 -12.99 -11.48
N SER A 56 0.43 -13.09 -11.03
CA SER A 56 -0.24 -14.36 -10.77
C SER A 56 -0.66 -15.05 -12.07
N PRO A 57 -0.70 -16.39 -12.11
CA PRO A 57 -1.32 -17.12 -13.21
C PRO A 57 -2.80 -16.81 -13.42
N GLN A 58 -3.47 -16.30 -12.37
CA GLN A 58 -4.89 -15.95 -12.37
C GLN A 58 -5.09 -14.55 -11.78
N PRO A 59 -4.76 -13.49 -12.53
CA PRO A 59 -4.97 -12.13 -12.05
C PRO A 59 -6.47 -11.82 -11.93
N GLN A 60 -6.81 -11.04 -10.91
CA GLN A 60 -8.17 -10.53 -10.72
C GLN A 60 -8.40 -9.32 -11.63
N ARG A 61 -9.49 -9.31 -12.37
CA ARG A 61 -9.75 -8.28 -13.39
C ARG A 61 -11.08 -7.59 -13.17
N GLY A 62 -11.01 -6.26 -13.12
CA GLY A 62 -12.17 -5.40 -12.95
C GLY A 62 -12.51 -5.13 -11.50
N ARG A 63 -13.02 -3.92 -11.27
CA ARG A 63 -13.39 -3.40 -9.94
C ARG A 63 -14.25 -4.37 -9.14
N ASP A 64 -15.30 -4.91 -9.76
CA ASP A 64 -16.29 -5.73 -9.06
C ASP A 64 -15.72 -7.08 -8.62
N GLU A 65 -14.89 -7.70 -9.46
CA GLU A 65 -14.20 -8.94 -9.10
C GLU A 65 -13.22 -8.72 -7.97
N ILE A 66 -12.42 -7.66 -8.06
CA ILE A 66 -11.44 -7.30 -7.02
C ILE A 66 -12.17 -7.00 -5.71
N ALA A 67 -13.23 -6.20 -5.74
CA ALA A 67 -14.00 -5.87 -4.55
C ALA A 67 -14.60 -7.13 -3.88
N ARG A 68 -15.12 -8.07 -4.65
CA ARG A 68 -15.59 -9.36 -4.11
C ARG A 68 -14.47 -10.18 -3.50
N SER A 69 -13.33 -10.27 -4.18
CA SER A 69 -12.17 -11.03 -3.72
C SER A 69 -11.55 -10.43 -2.44
N TRP A 70 -11.60 -9.12 -2.28
CA TRP A 70 -11.07 -8.41 -1.12
C TRP A 70 -12.08 -8.24 0.03
N ALA A 71 -13.31 -8.68 -0.14
CA ALA A 71 -14.37 -8.48 0.86
C ALA A 71 -13.96 -8.97 2.27
N GLY A 72 -13.32 -10.13 2.36
CA GLY A 72 -12.84 -10.65 3.65
C GLY A 72 -11.73 -9.82 4.30
N ILE A 73 -10.85 -9.22 3.49
CA ILE A 73 -9.79 -8.32 3.97
C ILE A 73 -10.40 -7.00 4.45
N VAL A 74 -11.34 -6.43 3.69
CA VAL A 74 -12.04 -5.20 4.05
C VAL A 74 -12.88 -5.41 5.31
N GLU A 75 -13.56 -6.54 5.46
CA GLU A 75 -14.29 -6.88 6.71
C GLU A 75 -13.37 -6.93 7.94
N GLY A 76 -12.12 -7.35 7.78
CA GLY A 76 -11.11 -7.35 8.84
C GLY A 76 -11.39 -8.28 10.01
N LYS A 77 -12.21 -9.32 9.84
CA LYS A 77 -12.59 -10.26 10.92
C LYS A 77 -11.51 -11.29 11.25
N ARG A 78 -10.75 -11.71 10.24
CA ARG A 78 -9.72 -12.75 10.39
C ARG A 78 -8.30 -12.19 10.34
N MET A 79 -8.13 -11.11 9.62
CA MET A 79 -6.86 -10.46 9.38
C MET A 79 -7.07 -8.96 9.28
N LYS A 80 -6.12 -8.23 9.81
CA LYS A 80 -6.02 -6.77 9.60
C LYS A 80 -4.85 -6.51 8.68
N LEU A 81 -5.12 -5.83 7.56
CA LEU A 81 -4.10 -5.37 6.62
C LEU A 81 -3.96 -3.85 6.76
N SER A 82 -2.73 -3.40 6.92
CA SER A 82 -2.39 -1.98 6.99
C SER A 82 -1.21 -1.69 6.08
N TRP A 83 -1.22 -0.56 5.38
CA TRP A 83 -0.10 -0.11 4.57
C TRP A 83 -0.06 1.41 4.49
N TYR A 84 1.05 1.92 4.03
CA TYR A 84 1.20 3.35 3.74
C TYR A 84 2.26 3.57 2.65
N PRO A 85 2.17 4.68 1.89
CA PRO A 85 3.18 4.96 0.87
C PRO A 85 4.50 5.35 1.50
N ALA A 86 5.58 4.87 0.91
CA ALA A 86 6.95 5.31 1.18
C ALA A 86 7.56 6.02 -0.04
N MET A 87 7.04 5.73 -1.23
CA MET A 87 7.49 6.32 -2.48
C MET A 87 6.30 6.53 -3.42
N VAL A 88 6.34 7.64 -4.13
CA VAL A 88 5.44 7.95 -5.26
C VAL A 88 6.28 8.54 -6.38
N ALA A 89 5.96 8.19 -7.60
CA ALA A 89 6.53 8.80 -8.81
C ALA A 89 5.44 8.91 -9.88
N ILE A 90 5.41 10.04 -10.59
CA ILE A 90 4.50 10.25 -11.72
C ILE A 90 5.30 10.10 -13.01
N GLY A 91 4.70 9.44 -13.98
CA GLY A 91 5.22 9.24 -15.32
C GLY A 91 4.19 9.50 -16.41
N GLY A 92 4.54 9.15 -17.65
CA GLY A 92 3.69 9.39 -18.80
C GLY A 92 3.50 10.88 -19.06
N GLU A 93 2.29 11.28 -19.33
CA GLU A 93 1.88 12.67 -19.52
C GLU A 93 1.31 13.29 -18.23
N GLY A 94 1.71 12.75 -17.07
CA GLY A 94 1.23 13.18 -15.76
C GLY A 94 -0.05 12.45 -15.33
N ASP A 95 -0.40 11.37 -16.00
CA ASP A 95 -1.63 10.59 -15.82
C ASP A 95 -1.41 9.18 -15.28
N ILE A 96 -0.15 8.74 -15.17
CA ILE A 96 0.24 7.46 -14.57
C ILE A 96 1.13 7.73 -13.36
N ALA A 97 0.87 7.03 -12.27
CA ALA A 97 1.71 7.09 -11.08
C ALA A 97 2.04 5.69 -10.57
N TYR A 98 3.19 5.59 -9.94
CA TYR A 98 3.63 4.43 -9.20
C TYR A 98 3.70 4.81 -7.71
N SER A 99 3.21 3.94 -6.86
CA SER A 99 3.41 4.03 -5.41
C SER A 99 3.86 2.70 -4.85
N SER A 100 4.64 2.75 -3.79
CA SER A 100 5.07 1.56 -3.05
C SER A 100 5.30 1.88 -1.59
N GLY A 101 5.29 0.84 -0.78
CA GLY A 101 5.56 0.95 0.65
C GLY A 101 5.43 -0.37 1.36
N PRO A 102 5.61 -0.36 2.69
CA PRO A 102 5.45 -1.53 3.52
C PRO A 102 3.97 -1.86 3.75
N ALA A 103 3.69 -3.15 3.96
CA ALA A 103 2.39 -3.66 4.34
C ALA A 103 2.54 -4.57 5.56
N LEU A 104 1.68 -4.40 6.55
CA LEU A 104 1.63 -5.21 7.77
C LEU A 104 0.35 -6.01 7.79
N TYR A 105 0.49 -7.30 7.98
CA TYR A 105 -0.60 -8.26 8.13
C TYR A 105 -0.65 -8.71 9.59
N GLU A 106 -1.78 -8.55 10.25
CA GLU A 106 -2.02 -9.02 11.61
C GLU A 106 -3.09 -10.12 11.58
N SER A 107 -2.73 -11.31 12.02
CA SER A 107 -3.70 -12.41 12.24
C SER A 107 -4.52 -12.10 13.49
N LEU A 108 -5.84 -12.13 13.35
CA LEU A 108 -6.78 -11.98 14.46
C LEU A 108 -7.25 -13.33 15.01
N ALA A 109 -6.69 -14.45 14.52
CA ALA A 109 -6.99 -15.77 15.04
C ALA A 109 -6.51 -15.90 16.49
N PRO A 110 -7.36 -16.42 17.42
CA PRO A 110 -6.95 -16.66 18.79
C PRO A 110 -5.76 -17.63 18.84
N GLY A 111 -4.70 -17.28 19.57
CA GLY A 111 -3.52 -18.11 19.74
C GLY A 111 -2.67 -18.31 18.47
N ALA A 112 -2.77 -17.42 17.48
CA ALA A 112 -1.95 -17.50 16.28
C ALA A 112 -0.47 -17.54 16.62
N LYS A 113 0.25 -18.58 16.16
CA LYS A 113 1.70 -18.72 16.36
C LYS A 113 2.48 -17.59 15.69
N GLN A 114 1.99 -17.11 14.56
CA GLN A 114 2.54 -15.97 13.82
C GLN A 114 1.46 -14.88 13.76
N ARG A 115 1.56 -13.91 14.67
CA ARG A 115 0.60 -12.80 14.72
C ARG A 115 0.83 -11.80 13.62
N TYR A 116 2.07 -11.42 13.36
CA TYR A 116 2.41 -10.39 12.40
C TYR A 116 3.28 -10.91 11.26
N SER A 117 2.97 -10.47 10.05
CA SER A 117 3.81 -10.65 8.86
C SER A 117 4.01 -9.30 8.19
N ILE A 118 5.21 -9.08 7.67
CA ILE A 118 5.57 -7.85 6.95
C ILE A 118 5.81 -8.17 5.48
N GLY A 119 5.28 -7.34 4.62
CA GLY A 119 5.47 -7.41 3.18
C GLY A 119 5.53 -6.00 2.61
N GLY A 120 5.06 -5.85 1.41
CA GLY A 120 4.99 -4.58 0.73
C GLY A 120 3.92 -4.58 -0.33
N PHE A 121 3.65 -3.42 -0.88
CA PHE A 121 2.77 -3.24 -2.01
C PHE A 121 3.43 -2.42 -3.10
N GLN A 122 2.93 -2.58 -4.31
CA GLN A 122 3.25 -1.80 -5.50
C GLN A 122 1.95 -1.54 -6.23
N SER A 123 1.59 -0.27 -6.36
CA SER A 123 0.39 0.15 -7.06
C SER A 123 0.73 1.04 -8.23
N MET A 124 0.02 0.87 -9.32
CA MET A 124 -0.01 1.84 -10.42
C MET A 124 -1.36 2.51 -10.45
N TRP A 125 -1.33 3.82 -10.49
CA TRP A 125 -2.48 4.71 -10.51
C TRP A 125 -2.66 5.32 -11.87
N HIS A 126 -3.91 5.48 -12.28
CA HIS A 126 -4.29 6.24 -13.47
C HIS A 126 -5.13 7.44 -13.06
N LYS A 127 -4.79 8.60 -13.61
CA LYS A 127 -5.62 9.80 -13.45
C LYS A 127 -6.72 9.76 -14.51
N ASP A 128 -7.93 9.49 -14.08
CA ASP A 128 -9.08 9.37 -14.98
C ASP A 128 -9.51 10.74 -15.52
N ALA A 129 -10.40 10.73 -16.51
CA ALA A 129 -10.87 11.96 -17.17
C ALA A 129 -11.56 12.94 -16.20
N ASP A 130 -12.08 12.45 -15.06
CA ASP A 130 -12.64 13.27 -13.99
C ASP A 130 -11.59 13.88 -13.05
N GLY A 131 -10.29 13.66 -13.33
CA GLY A 131 -9.17 14.14 -12.54
C GLY A 131 -8.89 13.33 -11.29
N VAL A 132 -9.58 12.22 -11.07
CA VAL A 132 -9.41 11.36 -9.88
C VAL A 132 -8.41 10.25 -10.18
N TRP A 133 -7.45 10.10 -9.27
CA TRP A 133 -6.51 8.97 -9.30
C TRP A 133 -7.19 7.69 -8.81
N ARG A 134 -7.13 6.63 -9.63
CA ARG A 134 -7.65 5.28 -9.28
C ARG A 134 -6.59 4.23 -9.54
N VAL A 135 -6.58 3.20 -8.70
CA VAL A 135 -5.64 2.07 -8.85
C VAL A 135 -5.97 1.30 -10.12
N LEU A 136 -4.98 1.19 -10.99
CA LEU A 136 -5.06 0.42 -12.24
C LEU A 136 -4.43 -0.96 -12.10
N PHE A 137 -3.26 -1.04 -11.47
CA PHE A 137 -2.58 -2.29 -11.14
C PHE A 137 -2.15 -2.29 -9.69
N ASP A 138 -2.26 -3.43 -9.04
CA ASP A 138 -1.75 -3.64 -7.70
C ASP A 138 -1.15 -5.04 -7.57
N ASP A 139 0.02 -5.10 -6.94
CA ASP A 139 0.70 -6.34 -6.58
C ASP A 139 1.30 -6.21 -5.18
N GLY A 140 1.29 -7.32 -4.46
CA GLY A 140 1.96 -7.45 -3.17
C GLY A 140 3.36 -8.06 -3.30
N VAL A 141 4.18 -7.80 -2.30
CA VAL A 141 5.38 -8.57 -2.02
C VAL A 141 5.02 -9.65 -1.01
N GLN A 142 5.47 -10.88 -1.25
CA GLN A 142 5.16 -12.03 -0.38
C GLN A 142 5.49 -11.71 1.09
N PRO A 143 4.50 -11.75 1.99
CA PRO A 143 4.75 -11.47 3.41
C PRO A 143 5.66 -12.51 4.06
N GLN A 144 6.50 -12.03 4.97
CA GLN A 144 7.36 -12.86 5.81
C GLN A 144 7.02 -12.61 7.29
N PRO A 145 7.26 -13.61 8.17
CA PRO A 145 7.09 -13.39 9.61
C PRO A 145 7.80 -12.14 10.08
N ALA A 146 7.09 -11.28 10.82
CA ALA A 146 7.64 -10.02 11.31
C ALA A 146 8.15 -10.16 12.74
N THR A 147 9.30 -9.56 13.03
CA THR A 147 9.80 -9.36 14.40
C THR A 147 9.09 -8.19 15.06
N ASP A 148 9.10 -8.11 16.39
CA ASP A 148 8.53 -6.98 17.13
C ASP A 148 9.18 -5.65 16.71
N ALA A 149 10.50 -5.65 16.45
CA ALA A 149 11.22 -4.47 15.98
C ALA A 149 10.70 -4.00 14.60
N GLN A 150 10.40 -4.91 13.69
CA GLN A 150 9.81 -4.60 12.38
C GLN A 150 8.39 -4.04 12.51
N VAL A 151 7.58 -4.59 13.42
CA VAL A 151 6.24 -4.07 13.69
C VAL A 151 6.29 -2.65 14.23
N GLU A 152 7.18 -2.38 15.18
CA GLU A 152 7.37 -1.03 15.73
C GLU A 152 7.92 -0.05 14.69
N ALA A 153 8.86 -0.48 13.86
CA ALA A 153 9.37 0.33 12.75
C ALA A 153 8.26 0.67 11.74
N PHE A 154 7.40 -0.30 11.40
CA PHE A 154 6.24 -0.07 10.55
C PHE A 154 5.31 1.00 11.12
N LYS A 155 4.95 0.88 12.39
CA LYS A 155 4.06 1.85 13.06
C LYS A 155 4.63 3.27 13.08
N LYS A 156 5.95 3.40 13.28
CA LYS A 156 6.66 4.69 13.32
C LYS A 156 6.90 5.30 11.95
N GLY A 157 6.98 4.47 10.92
CA GLY A 157 7.34 4.91 9.55
C GLY A 157 6.22 5.61 8.79
N ARG A 158 4.97 5.52 9.27
CA ARG A 158 3.82 6.13 8.61
C ARG A 158 3.85 7.66 8.73
N LEU A 159 3.96 8.33 7.59
CA LEU A 159 3.80 9.77 7.50
C LEU A 159 2.35 10.10 7.14
N ALA A 160 1.68 10.85 8.02
CA ALA A 160 0.29 11.29 7.79
C ALA A 160 0.21 12.38 6.71
N THR A 161 1.30 13.10 6.50
CA THR A 161 1.42 14.17 5.50
C THR A 161 2.49 13.84 4.49
N CYS A 162 2.24 14.22 3.23
CA CYS A 162 3.20 14.03 2.15
C CYS A 162 4.52 14.78 2.42
N PRO A 163 5.69 14.14 2.23
CA PRO A 163 6.99 14.80 2.34
C PRO A 163 7.24 15.69 1.11
N LYS A 164 6.76 16.93 1.17
CA LYS A 164 6.90 17.93 0.09
C LYS A 164 8.35 18.38 -0.10
N GLY A 165 8.74 18.52 -1.34
CA GLY A 165 9.97 19.16 -1.75
C GLY A 165 9.93 20.68 -1.68
#